data_7e007346213b98157593fdb4d9cc3623
#
_entry.id   7e007346213b98157593fdb4d9cc3623
#
_cell.length_a   1.000
_cell.length_b   1.000
_cell.length_c   1.000
_cell.angle_alpha   90.00
_cell.angle_beta   90.00
_cell.angle_gamma   90.00
#
_symmetry.space_group_name_H-M   'P 1'
#
loop_
_entity.id
_entity.type
_entity.pdbx_description
1 polymer ?
#
loop_
_entity_poly.entity_id
_entity_poly.type
_entity_poly.pdbx_seq_one_letter_code
_entity_poly.pdbx_strand_id
1 'polypeptide(L)'
;MSSIQSFYFVGVITLVSSAHVYGQKKDKMNVLFIIADDMRPELGCYGIEDIVTPHIDRLAEQATVFQNAYCNIPVSGASRASLFTGVYPCYPERFTAFDANAEKDCPKALSLPECFKKNGYYVISNGKVFHNITDHARSWSEYPWRVYPDGYGKDWAEYNKWELWQNEESSRYIHPKTLRGPFCESADVSDTTYIDGRVAQKTIADLRRLKEMKVPFFLACGFWKPHLPFNAPKKYWDLYQREKIQLASNPYRPKALPKQVTSSGEIRGYGKFTTTKDEAFQREAKHGYYACVSYIDAQIGLVLDELERLGLAESTIVVILGDHGWHLGEHGFWGKHNLMNHATRAPLIVRVPHCKGGKAGGVVEFVDIYPTLCELCKVPVPEGQLQGKSFVPILQDSEKRIKEYAFVQWQGGYNIVSERYSSAIWLKGDSVVGRMVFDRQSDVAENENKVGSVSLSEEIKELETQIRIKKLQLEKKF
;
A
#
# COMPACT_ATOMS: atom_id res chain seq x y z
N MET A 1 -73.41 12.50 -71.78
CA MET A 1 -73.58 12.48 -70.36
C MET A 1 -72.45 11.64 -69.79
N SER A 2 -71.33 12.28 -69.41
CA SER A 2 -70.14 11.65 -68.94
C SER A 2 -69.95 12.05 -67.48
N SER A 3 -69.90 11.06 -66.62
CA SER A 3 -69.58 11.21 -65.18
C SER A 3 -68.08 11.13 -64.95
N ILE A 4 -67.53 12.19 -64.39
CA ILE A 4 -66.18 12.28 -63.97
C ILE A 4 -66.05 11.75 -62.52
N GLN A 5 -65.32 10.67 -62.32
CA GLN A 5 -64.97 10.18 -61.01
C GLN A 5 -63.59 10.80 -60.58
N SER A 6 -63.61 11.56 -59.49
CA SER A 6 -62.43 12.10 -58.86
C SER A 6 -61.79 11.08 -57.89
N PHE A 7 -60.58 10.70 -58.11
CA PHE A 7 -59.77 9.90 -57.18
C PHE A 7 -59.01 10.84 -56.21
N TYR A 8 -59.27 10.70 -54.92
CA TYR A 8 -58.43 11.34 -53.86
C TYR A 8 -57.28 10.39 -53.49
N PHE A 9 -56.07 10.86 -53.71
CA PHE A 9 -54.84 10.20 -53.20
C PHE A 9 -54.61 10.71 -51.79
N VAL A 10 -54.71 9.83 -50.77
CA VAL A 10 -54.32 10.11 -49.42
C VAL A 10 -52.82 9.68 -49.25
N GLY A 11 -51.97 10.65 -49.26
CA GLY A 11 -50.53 10.41 -48.96
C GLY A 11 -50.26 10.22 -47.46
N VAL A 12 -49.92 9.03 -47.05
CA VAL A 12 -49.48 8.76 -45.69
C VAL A 12 -47.99 9.19 -45.58
N ILE A 13 -47.74 10.30 -44.89
CA ILE A 13 -46.38 10.73 -44.53
C ILE A 13 -45.95 9.95 -43.29
N THR A 14 -45.11 8.96 -43.47
CA THR A 14 -44.46 8.24 -42.38
C THR A 14 -43.28 9.10 -41.87
N LEU A 15 -43.47 9.77 -40.74
CA LEU A 15 -42.36 10.43 -40.00
C LEU A 15 -41.50 9.36 -39.36
N VAL A 16 -40.35 9.08 -39.98
CA VAL A 16 -39.27 8.30 -39.38
C VAL A 16 -38.55 9.23 -38.41
N SER A 17 -38.90 9.14 -37.13
CA SER A 17 -38.10 9.77 -36.07
C SER A 17 -36.79 9.01 -35.91
N SER A 18 -35.72 9.53 -36.46
CA SER A 18 -34.36 9.09 -36.16
C SER A 18 -34.03 9.44 -34.70
N ALA A 19 -34.31 8.50 -33.80
CA ALA A 19 -33.74 8.56 -32.44
C ALA A 19 -32.23 8.49 -32.57
N HIS A 20 -31.58 9.63 -32.45
CA HIS A 20 -30.16 9.68 -32.22
C HIS A 20 -29.92 9.03 -30.84
N VAL A 21 -29.51 7.77 -30.83
CA VAL A 21 -28.93 7.14 -29.66
C VAL A 21 -27.60 7.88 -29.41
N TYR A 22 -27.66 8.93 -28.61
CA TYR A 22 -26.47 9.48 -27.99
C TYR A 22 -25.88 8.33 -27.15
N GLY A 23 -24.88 7.66 -27.68
CA GLY A 23 -24.07 6.74 -26.92
C GLY A 23 -23.59 7.51 -25.69
N GLN A 24 -24.09 7.14 -24.50
CA GLN A 24 -23.58 7.66 -23.24
C GLN A 24 -22.06 7.47 -23.28
N LYS A 25 -21.32 8.58 -23.40
CA LYS A 25 -19.88 8.59 -23.16
C LYS A 25 -19.73 8.05 -21.75
N LYS A 26 -19.31 6.79 -21.63
CA LYS A 26 -19.14 6.12 -20.33
C LYS A 26 -18.16 6.98 -19.55
N ASP A 27 -18.64 7.68 -18.54
CA ASP A 27 -17.84 8.63 -17.77
C ASP A 27 -16.58 7.93 -17.25
N LYS A 28 -15.46 8.63 -17.30
CA LYS A 28 -14.18 8.12 -16.78
C LYS A 28 -14.35 7.86 -15.28
N MET A 29 -13.89 6.69 -14.82
CA MET A 29 -13.89 6.37 -13.39
C MET A 29 -12.90 7.26 -12.66
N ASN A 30 -13.28 7.77 -11.50
CA ASN A 30 -12.37 8.43 -10.57
C ASN A 30 -11.53 7.40 -9.80
N VAL A 31 -10.45 7.85 -9.18
CA VAL A 31 -9.62 7.03 -8.29
C VAL A 31 -9.44 7.76 -6.96
N LEU A 32 -9.79 7.10 -5.86
CA LEU A 32 -9.38 7.44 -4.51
C LEU A 32 -8.32 6.42 -4.08
N PHE A 33 -7.07 6.88 -3.95
CA PHE A 33 -5.91 6.06 -3.67
C PHE A 33 -5.41 6.32 -2.25
N ILE A 34 -5.64 5.39 -1.33
CA ILE A 34 -5.29 5.51 0.09
C ILE A 34 -4.10 4.60 0.39
N ILE A 35 -3.00 5.18 0.90
CA ILE A 35 -1.79 4.46 1.27
C ILE A 35 -1.39 4.79 2.71
N ALA A 36 -1.17 3.76 3.53
CA ALA A 36 -0.72 3.90 4.91
C ALA A 36 0.73 3.43 5.06
N ASP A 37 1.49 4.09 5.91
CA ASP A 37 2.90 3.79 6.15
C ASP A 37 3.06 2.70 7.22
N ASP A 38 3.86 1.67 6.94
CA ASP A 38 4.10 0.52 7.84
C ASP A 38 2.85 -0.33 8.18
N MET A 39 1.79 -0.25 7.37
CA MET A 39 0.58 -1.03 7.63
C MET A 39 0.70 -2.46 7.09
N ARG A 40 0.73 -3.43 8.00
CA ARG A 40 0.67 -4.86 7.67
C ARG A 40 -0.79 -5.35 7.60
N PRO A 41 -1.07 -6.58 7.11
CA PRO A 41 -2.43 -7.14 7.07
C PRO A 41 -2.99 -7.50 8.46
N GLU A 42 -2.84 -6.61 9.42
CA GLU A 42 -3.39 -6.70 10.78
C GLU A 42 -4.71 -5.91 10.81
N LEU A 43 -5.74 -6.46 10.14
CA LEU A 43 -7.06 -5.86 9.95
C LEU A 43 -8.13 -6.95 10.10
N GLY A 44 -9.36 -6.59 10.49
CA GLY A 44 -10.47 -7.54 10.66
C GLY A 44 -10.79 -8.29 9.37
N CYS A 45 -10.80 -7.62 8.21
CA CYS A 45 -11.04 -8.24 6.91
C CYS A 45 -9.97 -9.29 6.49
N TYR A 46 -8.79 -9.27 7.11
CA TYR A 46 -7.77 -10.30 6.98
C TYR A 46 -7.89 -11.42 8.01
N GLY A 47 -8.91 -11.39 8.88
CA GLY A 47 -9.19 -12.42 9.88
C GLY A 47 -8.50 -12.20 11.23
N ILE A 48 -8.05 -11.00 11.53
CA ILE A 48 -7.51 -10.65 12.84
C ILE A 48 -8.64 -10.15 13.74
N GLU A 49 -8.99 -10.95 14.75
CA GLU A 49 -10.13 -10.65 15.65
C GLU A 49 -9.80 -9.61 16.72
N ASP A 50 -8.52 -9.51 17.10
CA ASP A 50 -8.08 -8.63 18.20
C ASP A 50 -7.96 -7.16 17.81
N ILE A 51 -8.15 -6.80 16.52
CA ILE A 51 -8.00 -5.44 16.03
C ILE A 51 -9.35 -4.81 15.65
N VAL A 52 -9.50 -3.52 15.89
CA VAL A 52 -10.74 -2.78 15.64
C VAL A 52 -10.57 -1.92 14.38
N THR A 53 -11.13 -2.37 13.25
CA THR A 53 -11.03 -1.69 11.94
C THR A 53 -12.37 -1.66 11.19
N PRO A 54 -13.46 -1.17 11.81
CA PRO A 54 -14.81 -1.31 11.28
C PRO A 54 -15.04 -0.61 9.94
N HIS A 55 -14.31 0.46 9.63
CA HIS A 55 -14.51 1.21 8.39
C HIS A 55 -13.83 0.56 7.18
N ILE A 56 -12.61 0.07 7.36
CA ILE A 56 -11.91 -0.72 6.34
C ILE A 56 -12.64 -2.04 6.12
N ASP A 57 -13.11 -2.70 7.18
CA ASP A 57 -13.85 -3.96 7.10
C ASP A 57 -15.17 -3.79 6.35
N ARG A 58 -15.91 -2.70 6.60
CA ARG A 58 -17.13 -2.35 5.84
C ARG A 58 -16.83 -2.17 4.34
N LEU A 59 -15.76 -1.47 3.98
CA LEU A 59 -15.36 -1.34 2.56
C LEU A 59 -15.01 -2.70 1.97
N ALA A 60 -14.32 -3.56 2.73
CA ALA A 60 -13.87 -4.88 2.30
C ALA A 60 -15.03 -5.82 1.92
N GLU A 61 -16.24 -5.65 2.50
CA GLU A 61 -17.44 -6.39 2.12
C GLU A 61 -17.84 -6.18 0.65
N GLN A 62 -17.47 -5.04 0.06
CA GLN A 62 -17.77 -4.64 -1.32
C GLN A 62 -16.52 -4.57 -2.20
N ALA A 63 -15.38 -5.05 -1.73
CA ALA A 63 -14.08 -4.93 -2.38
C ALA A 63 -13.39 -6.29 -2.56
N THR A 64 -12.42 -6.35 -3.46
CA THR A 64 -11.50 -7.48 -3.52
C THR A 64 -10.39 -7.28 -2.49
N VAL A 65 -10.27 -8.24 -1.56
CA VAL A 65 -9.24 -8.29 -0.50
C VAL A 65 -8.16 -9.28 -0.93
N PHE A 66 -6.99 -8.78 -1.30
CA PHE A 66 -5.88 -9.60 -1.77
C PHE A 66 -5.12 -10.21 -0.59
N GLN A 67 -5.19 -11.54 -0.46
CA GLN A 67 -4.55 -12.27 0.64
C GLN A 67 -3.03 -12.35 0.48
N ASN A 68 -2.52 -12.26 -0.75
CA ASN A 68 -1.11 -12.41 -1.12
C ASN A 68 -0.64 -11.21 -1.96
N ALA A 69 -0.68 -10.00 -1.38
CA ALA A 69 -0.15 -8.78 -1.99
C ALA A 69 1.21 -8.43 -1.38
N TYR A 70 2.20 -8.17 -2.23
CA TYR A 70 3.59 -7.94 -1.83
C TYR A 70 4.14 -6.62 -2.36
N CYS A 71 4.85 -5.89 -1.49
CA CYS A 71 5.73 -4.83 -1.96
C CYS A 71 6.94 -5.44 -2.69
N ASN A 72 7.57 -4.67 -3.58
CA ASN A 72 8.75 -5.15 -4.29
C ASN A 72 10.05 -4.91 -3.53
N ILE A 73 9.98 -4.12 -2.47
CA ILE A 73 11.08 -3.86 -1.53
C ILE A 73 10.50 -3.36 -0.18
N PRO A 74 10.92 -3.92 0.97
CA PRO A 74 10.32 -3.60 2.27
C PRO A 74 10.94 -2.35 2.93
N VAL A 75 10.83 -1.20 2.24
CA VAL A 75 11.24 0.13 2.75
C VAL A 75 10.47 1.23 2.03
N SER A 76 9.94 2.20 2.77
CA SER A 76 8.91 3.13 2.32
C SER A 76 9.28 3.92 1.05
N GLY A 77 10.46 4.53 0.98
CA GLY A 77 10.86 5.33 -0.17
C GLY A 77 10.92 4.51 -1.45
N ALA A 78 11.63 3.40 -1.42
CA ALA A 78 11.82 2.51 -2.56
C ALA A 78 10.52 1.77 -2.96
N SER A 79 9.71 1.31 -2.00
CA SER A 79 8.43 0.67 -2.29
C SER A 79 7.49 1.62 -3.02
N ARG A 80 7.34 2.85 -2.52
CA ARG A 80 6.48 3.89 -3.13
C ARG A 80 7.00 4.30 -4.51
N ALA A 81 8.33 4.46 -4.68
CA ALA A 81 8.94 4.74 -5.97
C ALA A 81 8.66 3.63 -6.99
N SER A 82 8.83 2.36 -6.62
CA SER A 82 8.54 1.20 -7.46
C SER A 82 7.05 1.13 -7.83
N LEU A 83 6.16 1.27 -6.85
CA LEU A 83 4.70 1.26 -7.05
C LEU A 83 4.26 2.33 -8.05
N PHE A 84 4.64 3.58 -7.82
CA PHE A 84 4.17 4.69 -8.64
C PHE A 84 4.84 4.80 -10.00
N THR A 85 5.99 4.17 -10.22
CA THR A 85 6.62 4.08 -11.55
C THR A 85 6.24 2.81 -12.31
N GLY A 86 5.72 1.79 -11.61
CA GLY A 86 5.47 0.46 -12.18
C GLY A 86 6.75 -0.29 -12.58
N VAL A 87 7.90 0.10 -11.97
CA VAL A 87 9.23 -0.42 -12.28
C VAL A 87 9.79 -1.11 -11.04
N TYR A 88 10.33 -2.33 -11.23
CA TYR A 88 10.95 -3.05 -10.12
C TYR A 88 12.18 -2.33 -9.58
N PRO A 89 12.46 -2.45 -8.28
CA PRO A 89 13.76 -2.14 -7.73
C PRO A 89 14.85 -2.95 -8.45
N CYS A 90 16.09 -2.45 -8.45
CA CYS A 90 17.25 -3.16 -9.01
C CYS A 90 18.49 -2.79 -8.18
N TYR A 91 18.95 -3.72 -7.35
CA TYR A 91 20.13 -3.49 -6.50
C TYR A 91 21.43 -3.71 -7.28
N PRO A 92 22.42 -2.82 -7.14
CA PRO A 92 22.47 -1.62 -6.28
C PRO A 92 21.99 -0.32 -6.96
N GLU A 93 21.45 -0.35 -8.17
CA GLU A 93 21.32 0.81 -9.06
C GLU A 93 20.06 1.66 -8.79
N ARG A 94 18.94 1.04 -8.42
CA ARG A 94 17.65 1.72 -8.42
C ARG A 94 16.74 1.28 -7.27
N PHE A 95 16.14 2.23 -6.56
CA PHE A 95 15.17 2.01 -5.47
C PHE A 95 15.69 1.05 -4.40
N THR A 96 16.82 1.39 -3.76
CA THR A 96 17.52 0.47 -2.84
C THR A 96 17.51 0.88 -1.39
N ALA A 97 17.02 2.09 -1.07
CA ALA A 97 17.07 2.67 0.27
C ALA A 97 15.77 3.39 0.67
N PHE A 98 15.70 3.83 1.93
CA PHE A 98 14.52 4.52 2.46
C PHE A 98 14.28 5.89 1.78
N ASP A 99 15.34 6.56 1.38
CA ASP A 99 15.35 7.87 0.72
C ASP A 99 15.36 7.77 -0.82
N ALA A 100 15.08 6.57 -1.37
CA ALA A 100 14.96 6.38 -2.81
C ALA A 100 13.96 7.38 -3.40
N ASN A 101 14.36 8.00 -4.49
CA ASN A 101 13.62 9.04 -5.16
C ASN A 101 13.29 8.60 -6.58
N ALA A 102 12.00 8.47 -6.89
CA ALA A 102 11.55 7.95 -8.18
C ALA A 102 12.00 8.81 -9.36
N GLU A 103 11.99 10.14 -9.21
CA GLU A 103 12.44 11.07 -10.25
C GLU A 103 13.95 11.01 -10.49
N LYS A 104 14.74 10.80 -9.43
CA LYS A 104 16.19 10.69 -9.53
C LYS A 104 16.63 9.32 -10.06
N ASP A 105 16.05 8.24 -9.52
CA ASP A 105 16.46 6.85 -9.82
C ASP A 105 15.89 6.37 -11.16
N CYS A 106 14.75 6.96 -11.61
CA CYS A 106 14.10 6.66 -12.88
C CYS A 106 13.59 7.93 -13.57
N PRO A 107 14.47 8.85 -13.99
CA PRO A 107 14.08 10.20 -14.46
C PRO A 107 13.20 10.20 -15.72
N LYS A 108 13.24 9.13 -16.51
CA LYS A 108 12.42 8.95 -17.72
C LYS A 108 11.06 8.29 -17.43
N ALA A 109 10.87 7.72 -16.24
CA ALA A 109 9.62 7.04 -15.93
C ALA A 109 8.49 8.06 -15.76
N LEU A 110 7.36 7.75 -16.37
CA LEU A 110 6.10 8.45 -16.14
C LEU A 110 5.46 7.84 -14.91
N SER A 111 5.25 8.63 -13.85
CA SER A 111 4.58 8.10 -12.67
C SER A 111 3.10 7.85 -12.90
N LEU A 112 2.48 6.96 -12.13
CA LEU A 112 1.05 6.67 -12.19
C LEU A 112 0.20 7.96 -12.11
N PRO A 113 0.37 8.86 -11.13
CA PRO A 113 -0.39 10.11 -11.10
C PRO A 113 -0.10 11.02 -12.31
N GLU A 114 1.16 11.11 -12.79
CA GLU A 114 1.49 11.89 -13.97
C GLU A 114 0.81 11.33 -15.23
N CYS A 115 0.73 10.00 -15.37
CA CYS A 115 0.02 9.35 -16.46
C CYS A 115 -1.46 9.73 -16.46
N PHE A 116 -2.11 9.72 -15.31
CA PHE A 116 -3.50 10.16 -15.18
C PHE A 116 -3.67 11.64 -15.52
N LYS A 117 -2.77 12.50 -15.01
CA LYS A 117 -2.76 13.94 -15.34
C LYS A 117 -2.68 14.20 -16.84
N LYS A 118 -1.77 13.53 -17.54
CA LYS A 118 -1.62 13.63 -19.01
C LYS A 118 -2.84 13.14 -19.77
N ASN A 119 -3.67 12.32 -19.15
CA ASN A 119 -4.92 11.81 -19.72
C ASN A 119 -6.18 12.55 -19.22
N GLY A 120 -6.02 13.78 -18.73
CA GLY A 120 -7.12 14.70 -18.44
C GLY A 120 -7.79 14.48 -17.09
N TYR A 121 -7.10 13.85 -16.13
CA TYR A 121 -7.53 13.79 -14.74
C TYR A 121 -7.00 14.99 -13.96
N TYR A 122 -7.78 15.45 -12.98
CA TYR A 122 -7.26 16.35 -11.95
C TYR A 122 -6.63 15.50 -10.84
N VAL A 123 -5.37 15.73 -10.56
CA VAL A 123 -4.56 14.81 -9.74
C VAL A 123 -4.04 15.53 -8.51
N ILE A 124 -4.39 15.01 -7.31
CA ILE A 124 -4.08 15.63 -6.02
C ILE A 124 -3.34 14.65 -5.12
N SER A 125 -2.38 15.17 -4.34
CA SER A 125 -1.66 14.43 -3.31
C SER A 125 -1.83 15.08 -1.95
N ASN A 126 -2.41 14.36 -1.00
CA ASN A 126 -2.54 14.75 0.40
C ASN A 126 -1.76 13.79 1.30
N GLY A 127 -0.93 14.32 2.18
CA GLY A 127 -0.15 13.54 3.13
C GLY A 127 1.05 12.80 2.52
N LYS A 128 1.40 11.64 3.05
CA LYS A 128 2.58 10.85 2.66
C LYS A 128 2.26 9.91 1.50
N VAL A 129 2.23 10.39 0.27
CA VAL A 129 2.03 9.59 -0.95
C VAL A 129 3.36 9.09 -1.50
N PHE A 130 4.23 9.95 -2.05
CA PHE A 130 5.65 9.64 -2.18
C PHE A 130 6.36 9.78 -0.83
N HIS A 131 7.55 9.21 -0.69
CA HIS A 131 8.30 9.36 0.56
C HIS A 131 8.74 10.81 0.78
N ASN A 132 9.30 11.45 -0.23
CA ASN A 132 9.64 12.87 -0.22
C ASN A 132 8.56 13.67 -0.95
N ILE A 133 8.17 14.84 -0.39
CA ILE A 133 7.14 15.70 -0.98
C ILE A 133 7.56 16.24 -2.36
N THR A 134 8.87 16.43 -2.57
CA THR A 134 9.44 16.93 -3.80
C THR A 134 9.58 15.88 -4.89
N ASP A 135 9.48 14.58 -4.54
CA ASP A 135 9.61 13.49 -5.50
C ASP A 135 8.42 13.50 -6.46
N HIS A 136 8.72 13.58 -7.75
CA HIS A 136 7.70 13.68 -8.80
C HIS A 136 6.65 14.79 -8.59
N ALA A 137 7.05 15.95 -8.03
CA ALA A 137 6.12 17.05 -7.76
C ALA A 137 5.34 17.48 -9.03
N ARG A 138 5.94 17.35 -10.22
CA ARG A 138 5.29 17.61 -11.53
C ARG A 138 4.10 16.70 -11.84
N SER A 139 3.98 15.55 -11.18
CA SER A 139 2.92 14.58 -11.41
C SER A 139 1.54 15.09 -11.00
N TRP A 140 1.48 16.06 -10.13
CA TRP A 140 0.26 16.55 -9.51
C TRP A 140 -0.28 17.78 -10.25
N SER A 141 -1.58 18.01 -10.16
CA SER A 141 -2.22 19.20 -10.75
C SER A 141 -1.97 20.47 -9.94
N GLU A 142 -1.69 20.30 -8.67
CA GLU A 142 -1.28 21.34 -7.72
C GLU A 142 -0.12 20.81 -6.87
N TYR A 143 0.57 21.67 -6.13
CA TYR A 143 1.70 21.23 -5.29
C TYR A 143 1.22 20.22 -4.23
N PRO A 144 1.91 19.11 -4.00
CA PRO A 144 1.53 18.12 -3.00
C PRO A 144 1.34 18.75 -1.63
N TRP A 145 0.23 18.43 -0.98
CA TRP A 145 -0.06 18.98 0.33
C TRP A 145 0.39 18.06 1.45
N ARG A 146 1.08 18.64 2.43
CA ARG A 146 1.40 18.02 3.72
C ARG A 146 1.13 19.02 4.84
N VAL A 147 0.90 18.51 6.05
CA VAL A 147 0.70 19.34 7.25
C VAL A 147 1.90 20.29 7.47
N TYR A 148 3.09 19.81 7.12
CA TYR A 148 4.34 20.58 7.13
C TYR A 148 4.82 20.73 5.69
N PRO A 149 4.70 21.94 5.07
CA PRO A 149 5.00 22.15 3.66
C PRO A 149 6.43 21.80 3.26
N ASP A 150 7.38 21.98 4.19
CA ASP A 150 8.81 21.78 3.93
C ASP A 150 9.23 20.31 3.87
N GLY A 151 8.23 19.43 3.91
CA GLY A 151 8.43 17.99 3.87
C GLY A 151 9.10 17.48 5.13
N TYR A 152 9.86 16.43 4.99
CA TYR A 152 10.92 16.15 5.95
C TYR A 152 11.95 17.27 5.75
N GLY A 153 11.76 18.39 6.45
CA GLY A 153 12.65 19.53 6.42
C GLY A 153 14.07 19.05 6.61
N LYS A 154 15.03 19.83 6.23
CA LYS A 154 16.46 19.49 6.33
C LYS A 154 16.88 18.98 7.73
N ASP A 155 15.96 19.09 8.69
CA ASP A 155 16.12 18.63 10.06
C ASP A 155 15.06 17.61 10.46
N TRP A 156 15.50 16.38 10.71
CA TRP A 156 14.77 15.39 11.51
C TRP A 156 14.34 15.98 12.88
N ALA A 157 14.97 17.03 13.35
CA ALA A 157 14.57 17.80 14.51
C ALA A 157 13.19 18.45 14.34
N GLU A 158 12.79 18.81 13.12
CA GLU A 158 11.41 19.28 12.84
C GLU A 158 10.37 18.16 12.79
N TYR A 159 10.78 16.93 12.39
CA TYR A 159 9.95 15.73 12.51
C TYR A 159 9.69 15.35 13.97
N ASN A 160 10.64 15.66 14.84
CA ASN A 160 10.55 15.50 16.30
C ASN A 160 9.92 16.72 16.99
N LYS A 161 9.31 17.66 16.26
CA LYS A 161 8.61 18.76 16.91
C LYS A 161 7.60 18.24 17.90
N TRP A 162 7.47 18.95 18.98
CA TRP A 162 6.52 18.78 20.07
C TRP A 162 5.10 18.40 19.60
N GLU A 163 4.70 18.83 18.41
CA GLU A 163 3.43 18.52 17.79
C GLU A 163 3.17 17.02 17.55
N LEU A 164 4.20 16.15 17.53
CA LEU A 164 4.07 14.71 17.41
C LEU A 164 3.83 14.04 18.78
N TRP A 165 4.29 14.65 19.85
CA TRP A 165 4.08 14.23 21.24
C TRP A 165 3.32 15.34 21.95
N GLN A 166 2.16 15.02 22.49
CA GLN A 166 1.21 15.98 23.07
C GLN A 166 1.30 16.03 24.59
N ASN A 167 1.81 14.95 25.20
CA ASN A 167 1.95 14.89 26.66
C ASN A 167 3.27 15.54 27.08
N GLU A 168 3.23 16.44 28.05
CA GLU A 168 4.41 17.10 28.61
C GLU A 168 5.45 16.09 29.11
N GLU A 169 4.99 14.99 29.69
CA GLU A 169 5.85 13.91 30.19
C GLU A 169 6.72 13.28 29.07
N SER A 170 6.26 13.26 27.83
CA SER A 170 6.98 12.69 26.69
C SER A 170 8.32 13.37 26.46
N SER A 171 8.47 14.65 26.83
CA SER A 171 9.72 15.39 26.75
C SER A 171 10.83 14.82 27.63
N ARG A 172 10.46 14.06 28.68
CA ARG A 172 11.43 13.39 29.60
C ARG A 172 12.07 12.15 29.01
N TYR A 173 11.49 11.63 27.93
CA TYR A 173 11.91 10.37 27.30
C TYR A 173 12.55 10.57 25.92
N ILE A 174 13.36 11.61 25.77
CA ILE A 174 14.07 11.87 24.51
C ILE A 174 15.29 10.94 24.41
N HIS A 175 15.39 10.24 23.27
CA HIS A 175 16.54 9.37 23.01
C HIS A 175 17.83 10.19 22.85
N PRO A 176 18.92 9.87 23.60
CA PRO A 176 20.06 10.79 23.72
C PRO A 176 20.88 10.98 22.44
N LYS A 177 20.79 10.03 21.48
CA LYS A 177 21.56 10.12 20.22
C LYS A 177 20.73 10.61 19.05
N THR A 178 19.45 10.21 18.94
CA THR A 178 18.60 10.55 17.81
C THR A 178 17.71 11.76 18.08
N LEU A 179 17.63 12.18 19.34
CA LEU A 179 16.75 13.26 19.84
C LEU A 179 15.26 13.01 19.57
N ARG A 180 14.87 11.76 19.28
CA ARG A 180 13.45 11.38 19.12
C ARG A 180 12.80 11.13 20.48
N GLY A 181 11.54 11.52 20.60
CA GLY A 181 10.70 11.24 21.77
C GLY A 181 10.38 9.74 21.92
N PRO A 182 9.46 9.37 22.84
CA PRO A 182 9.11 7.97 23.08
C PRO A 182 8.56 7.29 21.84
N PHE A 183 8.75 5.96 21.74
CA PHE A 183 8.25 5.15 20.61
C PHE A 183 6.72 5.09 20.52
N CYS A 184 6.01 5.49 21.56
CA CYS A 184 4.55 5.56 21.58
C CYS A 184 4.05 6.60 22.57
N GLU A 185 2.83 7.09 22.33
CA GLU A 185 2.14 8.03 23.20
C GLU A 185 0.62 7.89 23.06
N SER A 186 -0.07 7.90 24.20
CA SER A 186 -1.52 8.04 24.32
C SER A 186 -1.85 9.41 24.88
N ALA A 187 -2.38 10.32 24.08
CA ALA A 187 -2.78 11.66 24.53
C ALA A 187 -4.29 11.87 24.39
N ASP A 188 -4.90 12.51 25.39
CA ASP A 188 -6.33 12.86 25.35
C ASP A 188 -6.55 14.12 24.52
N VAL A 189 -6.58 13.92 23.21
CA VAL A 189 -6.66 14.99 22.21
C VAL A 189 -7.61 14.60 21.07
N SER A 190 -8.00 15.61 20.27
CA SER A 190 -8.80 15.37 19.05
C SER A 190 -7.99 14.67 17.96
N ASP A 191 -8.67 14.03 17.02
CA ASP A 191 -8.03 13.36 15.86
C ASP A 191 -7.18 14.32 15.05
N THR A 192 -7.61 15.57 14.92
CA THR A 192 -6.92 16.61 14.12
C THR A 192 -5.72 17.23 14.82
N THR A 193 -5.46 16.88 16.05
CA THR A 193 -4.22 17.25 16.74
C THR A 193 -3.03 16.56 16.05
N TYR A 194 -3.18 15.29 15.67
CA TYR A 194 -2.18 14.57 14.90
C TYR A 194 -2.34 14.77 13.39
N ILE A 195 -1.27 14.49 12.67
CA ILE A 195 -1.14 14.74 11.23
C ILE A 195 -2.25 14.06 10.43
N ASP A 196 -2.55 12.81 10.72
CA ASP A 196 -3.44 11.99 9.88
C ASP A 196 -4.91 12.45 9.92
N GLY A 197 -5.36 12.99 11.05
CA GLY A 197 -6.67 13.64 11.12
C GLY A 197 -6.77 14.88 10.23
N ARG A 198 -5.68 15.65 10.11
CA ARG A 198 -5.61 16.80 9.20
C ARG A 198 -5.54 16.36 7.73
N VAL A 199 -4.86 15.25 7.43
CA VAL A 199 -4.83 14.65 6.09
C VAL A 199 -6.23 14.22 5.66
N ALA A 200 -7.00 13.59 6.55
CA ALA A 200 -8.38 13.20 6.28
C ALA A 200 -9.25 14.44 6.01
N GLN A 201 -9.17 15.50 6.84
CA GLN A 201 -9.91 16.73 6.64
C GLN A 201 -9.59 17.41 5.30
N LYS A 202 -8.30 17.48 4.93
CA LYS A 202 -7.88 18.04 3.62
C LYS A 202 -8.44 17.21 2.47
N THR A 203 -8.39 15.88 2.58
CA THR A 203 -8.91 14.96 1.56
C THR A 203 -10.42 15.12 1.38
N ILE A 204 -11.17 15.27 2.49
CA ILE A 204 -12.60 15.58 2.48
C ILE A 204 -12.88 16.91 1.78
N ALA A 205 -12.13 17.96 2.10
CA ALA A 205 -12.28 19.26 1.44
C ALA A 205 -12.03 19.18 -0.08
N ASP A 206 -11.02 18.39 -0.49
CA ASP A 206 -10.73 18.18 -1.90
C ASP A 206 -11.79 17.34 -2.61
N LEU A 207 -12.39 16.33 -1.97
CA LEU A 207 -13.52 15.59 -2.53
C LEU A 207 -14.70 16.53 -2.85
N ARG A 208 -15.03 17.46 -1.93
CA ARG A 208 -16.07 18.48 -2.15
C ARG A 208 -15.74 19.36 -3.35
N ARG A 209 -14.52 19.88 -3.41
CA ARG A 209 -14.02 20.71 -4.51
C ARG A 209 -14.06 19.96 -5.86
N LEU A 210 -13.60 18.72 -5.89
CA LEU A 210 -13.58 17.87 -7.09
C LEU A 210 -15.00 17.56 -7.59
N LYS A 211 -15.98 17.36 -6.69
CA LYS A 211 -17.39 17.20 -7.06
C LYS A 211 -17.93 18.43 -7.79
N GLU A 212 -17.59 19.63 -7.33
CA GLU A 212 -18.01 20.89 -7.97
C GLU A 212 -17.30 21.11 -9.33
N MET A 213 -16.04 20.73 -9.45
CA MET A 213 -15.25 20.84 -10.68
C MET A 213 -15.78 19.96 -11.81
N LYS A 214 -16.49 18.88 -11.52
CA LYS A 214 -17.05 17.92 -12.51
C LYS A 214 -16.00 17.37 -13.49
N VAL A 215 -14.77 17.15 -13.03
CA VAL A 215 -13.69 16.56 -13.80
C VAL A 215 -13.32 15.18 -13.22
N PRO A 216 -12.87 14.23 -14.03
CA PRO A 216 -12.36 12.98 -13.50
C PRO A 216 -11.12 13.26 -12.63
N PHE A 217 -10.99 12.55 -11.52
CA PHE A 217 -9.90 12.81 -10.58
C PHE A 217 -9.14 11.55 -10.17
N PHE A 218 -7.88 11.75 -9.82
CA PHE A 218 -7.05 10.83 -9.08
C PHE A 218 -6.63 11.53 -7.78
N LEU A 219 -7.28 11.17 -6.67
CA LEU A 219 -7.03 11.74 -5.36
C LEU A 219 -6.25 10.74 -4.51
N ALA A 220 -4.99 11.07 -4.22
CA ALA A 220 -4.14 10.28 -3.37
C ALA A 220 -4.14 10.82 -1.93
N CYS A 221 -4.38 9.93 -0.97
CA CYS A 221 -4.43 10.19 0.46
C CYS A 221 -3.41 9.30 1.16
N GLY A 222 -2.32 9.87 1.68
CA GLY A 222 -1.22 9.14 2.33
C GLY A 222 -1.18 9.39 3.83
N PHE A 223 -1.46 8.36 4.63
CA PHE A 223 -1.35 8.40 6.09
C PHE A 223 0.05 8.02 6.56
N TRP A 224 0.50 8.62 7.68
CA TRP A 224 1.75 8.27 8.34
C TRP A 224 1.60 7.08 9.26
N LYS A 225 0.46 6.96 9.96
CA LYS A 225 0.25 5.82 10.84
C LYS A 225 -0.08 4.55 10.04
N PRO A 226 0.30 3.40 10.59
CA PRO A 226 0.90 3.12 11.90
C PRO A 226 2.44 3.25 11.99
N HIS A 227 3.13 4.02 11.14
CA HIS A 227 4.57 4.26 11.30
C HIS A 227 4.90 4.89 12.67
N LEU A 228 6.06 4.52 13.21
CA LEU A 228 6.61 5.10 14.44
C LEU A 228 6.69 6.66 14.38
N PRO A 229 6.56 7.34 15.53
CA PRO A 229 6.16 6.83 16.84
C PRO A 229 4.69 6.41 16.85
N PHE A 230 4.31 5.40 17.65
CA PHE A 230 2.91 4.94 17.73
C PHE A 230 2.07 5.91 18.56
N ASN A 231 1.88 7.11 18.04
CA ASN A 231 1.10 8.16 18.66
C ASN A 231 -0.31 8.19 18.07
N ALA A 232 -1.31 8.05 18.94
CA ALA A 232 -2.71 8.14 18.57
C ALA A 232 -3.52 8.78 19.71
N PRO A 233 -4.68 9.43 19.42
CA PRO A 233 -5.58 9.91 20.45
C PRO A 233 -6.00 8.78 21.42
N LYS A 234 -6.08 9.12 22.71
CA LYS A 234 -6.35 8.17 23.80
C LYS A 234 -7.55 7.26 23.53
N LYS A 235 -8.63 7.78 22.92
CA LYS A 235 -9.84 7.00 22.60
C LYS A 235 -9.57 5.74 21.76
N TYR A 236 -8.51 5.71 20.95
CA TYR A 236 -8.12 4.53 20.16
C TYR A 236 -7.28 3.55 20.99
N TRP A 237 -6.52 4.03 21.96
CA TRP A 237 -5.85 3.19 22.95
C TRP A 237 -6.85 2.50 23.85
N ASP A 238 -7.91 3.20 24.27
CA ASP A 238 -8.95 2.69 25.15
C ASP A 238 -9.81 1.58 24.51
N LEU A 239 -9.70 1.36 23.19
CA LEU A 239 -10.33 0.22 22.51
C LEU A 239 -9.72 -1.12 22.95
N TYR A 240 -8.52 -1.11 23.50
CA TYR A 240 -7.75 -2.31 23.81
C TYR A 240 -7.38 -2.40 25.29
N GLN A 241 -7.46 -3.62 25.84
CA GLN A 241 -6.91 -3.94 27.15
C GLN A 241 -5.50 -4.48 26.94
N ARG A 242 -4.47 -3.72 27.36
CA ARG A 242 -3.05 -4.05 27.13
C ARG A 242 -2.69 -5.48 27.56
N GLU A 243 -3.23 -5.92 28.67
CA GLU A 243 -2.96 -7.23 29.28
C GLU A 243 -3.50 -8.38 28.42
N LYS A 244 -4.50 -8.13 27.58
CA LYS A 244 -5.11 -9.10 26.69
C LYS A 244 -4.46 -9.16 25.30
N ILE A 245 -3.62 -8.18 24.96
CA ILE A 245 -2.95 -8.16 23.65
C ILE A 245 -2.05 -9.39 23.53
N GLN A 246 -2.33 -10.23 22.54
CA GLN A 246 -1.54 -11.42 22.26
C GLN A 246 -0.18 -11.05 21.71
N LEU A 247 0.89 -11.52 22.31
CA LEU A 247 2.24 -11.39 21.76
C LEU A 247 2.48 -12.44 20.66
N ALA A 248 3.54 -12.22 19.88
CA ALA A 248 3.94 -13.19 18.85
C ALA A 248 4.19 -14.56 19.48
N SER A 249 3.59 -15.60 18.90
CA SER A 249 3.77 -16.98 19.35
C SER A 249 5.15 -17.58 19.03
N ASN A 250 5.89 -16.90 18.14
CA ASN A 250 7.22 -17.29 17.65
C ASN A 250 8.28 -16.19 17.85
N PRO A 251 8.52 -15.70 19.08
CA PRO A 251 9.43 -14.60 19.35
C PRO A 251 10.92 -15.04 19.32
N TYR A 252 11.25 -16.02 18.50
CA TYR A 252 12.58 -16.63 18.37
C TYR A 252 13.03 -16.64 16.91
N ARG A 253 14.33 -16.49 16.69
CA ARG A 253 14.91 -16.56 15.35
C ARG A 253 14.68 -17.94 14.74
N PRO A 254 14.16 -18.04 13.49
CA PRO A 254 13.98 -19.31 12.79
C PRO A 254 15.29 -20.12 12.72
N LYS A 255 15.16 -21.46 12.78
CA LYS A 255 16.31 -22.35 12.62
C LYS A 255 16.92 -22.17 11.24
N ALA A 256 18.26 -22.19 11.18
CA ALA A 256 19.06 -22.07 9.96
C ALA A 256 18.81 -20.78 9.15
N LEU A 257 18.20 -19.76 9.74
CA LEU A 257 17.99 -18.47 9.06
C LEU A 257 19.35 -17.81 8.76
N PRO A 258 19.61 -17.36 7.51
CA PRO A 258 20.90 -16.77 7.14
C PRO A 258 21.13 -15.44 7.88
N LYS A 259 22.41 -15.13 8.15
CA LYS A 259 22.80 -13.93 8.91
C LYS A 259 22.36 -12.59 8.28
N GLN A 260 22.07 -12.60 6.98
CA GLN A 260 21.60 -11.46 6.22
C GLN A 260 20.19 -11.03 6.63
N VAL A 261 19.37 -11.94 7.17
CA VAL A 261 18.04 -11.61 7.69
C VAL A 261 18.19 -11.04 9.09
N THR A 262 17.87 -9.76 9.24
CA THR A 262 17.99 -9.03 10.51
C THR A 262 16.70 -8.27 10.81
N SER A 263 16.51 -7.90 12.08
CA SER A 263 15.47 -6.96 12.51
C SER A 263 15.84 -5.55 12.09
N SER A 264 14.83 -4.73 11.79
CA SER A 264 15.01 -3.27 11.71
C SER A 264 15.51 -2.71 13.04
N GLY A 265 16.40 -1.73 12.96
CA GLY A 265 16.87 -0.98 14.12
C GLY A 265 16.01 0.23 14.48
N GLU A 266 14.99 0.53 13.70
CA GLU A 266 14.28 1.81 13.73
C GLU A 266 13.68 2.15 15.09
N ILE A 267 12.94 1.22 15.71
CA ILE A 267 12.31 1.43 17.01
C ILE A 267 13.31 1.71 18.14
N ARG A 268 14.55 1.22 17.99
CA ARG A 268 15.65 1.46 18.97
C ARG A 268 16.12 2.90 18.99
N GLY A 269 15.78 3.67 17.95
CA GLY A 269 16.10 5.10 17.87
C GLY A 269 15.09 6.02 18.57
N TYR A 270 14.09 5.46 19.25
CA TYR A 270 13.10 6.22 20.00
C TYR A 270 13.33 6.13 21.51
N GLY A 271 12.88 7.14 22.22
CA GLY A 271 12.86 7.13 23.69
C GLY A 271 11.94 6.05 24.24
N LYS A 272 12.03 5.77 25.53
CA LYS A 272 11.35 4.65 26.23
C LYS A 272 11.70 3.24 25.72
N PHE A 273 12.46 3.10 24.67
CA PHE A 273 12.91 1.78 24.22
C PHE A 273 13.76 1.10 25.32
N THR A 274 13.41 -0.12 25.67
CA THR A 274 14.17 -0.95 26.61
C THR A 274 14.89 -2.07 25.83
N THR A 275 14.17 -3.15 25.58
CA THR A 275 14.67 -4.27 24.78
C THR A 275 13.51 -5.00 24.12
N THR A 276 13.73 -5.53 22.93
CA THR A 276 12.75 -6.34 22.21
C THR A 276 12.43 -7.69 22.90
N LYS A 277 13.12 -8.03 23.99
CA LYS A 277 12.85 -9.23 24.79
C LYS A 277 11.94 -8.96 25.99
N ASP A 278 11.70 -7.70 26.31
CA ASP A 278 10.84 -7.30 27.41
C ASP A 278 9.36 -7.39 27.01
N GLU A 279 8.58 -8.23 27.68
CA GLU A 279 7.15 -8.40 27.38
C GLU A 279 6.35 -7.12 27.60
N ALA A 280 6.70 -6.31 28.61
CA ALA A 280 6.02 -5.04 28.86
C ALA A 280 6.21 -4.09 27.68
N PHE A 281 7.45 -3.99 27.15
CA PHE A 281 7.74 -3.25 25.92
C PHE A 281 6.97 -3.80 24.72
N GLN A 282 6.97 -5.12 24.52
CA GLN A 282 6.27 -5.74 23.39
C GLN A 282 4.76 -5.45 23.42
N ARG A 283 4.13 -5.56 24.60
CA ARG A 283 2.70 -5.27 24.78
C ARG A 283 2.39 -3.79 24.55
N GLU A 284 3.21 -2.89 25.08
CA GLU A 284 3.03 -1.46 24.89
C GLU A 284 3.21 -1.07 23.42
N ALA A 285 4.24 -1.59 22.73
CA ALA A 285 4.51 -1.32 21.34
C ALA A 285 3.39 -1.86 20.43
N LYS A 286 2.91 -3.09 20.66
CA LYS A 286 1.81 -3.67 19.89
C LYS A 286 0.48 -2.94 20.17
N HIS A 287 0.22 -2.52 21.41
CA HIS A 287 -0.91 -1.69 21.77
C HIS A 287 -0.90 -0.37 20.99
N GLY A 288 0.25 0.32 20.98
CA GLY A 288 0.39 1.56 20.23
C GLY A 288 0.23 1.38 18.72
N TYR A 289 0.73 0.30 18.16
CA TYR A 289 0.50 -0.05 16.76
C TYR A 289 -0.99 -0.26 16.46
N TYR A 290 -1.70 -1.02 17.30
CA TYR A 290 -3.15 -1.26 17.16
C TYR A 290 -3.96 0.04 17.30
N ALA A 291 -3.63 0.88 18.29
CA ALA A 291 -4.25 2.19 18.43
C ALA A 291 -4.06 3.08 17.19
N CYS A 292 -2.86 3.05 16.60
CA CYS A 292 -2.58 3.77 15.36
C CYS A 292 -3.37 3.22 14.16
N VAL A 293 -3.51 1.90 14.03
CA VAL A 293 -4.32 1.28 12.97
C VAL A 293 -5.80 1.67 13.13
N SER A 294 -6.37 1.57 14.34
CA SER A 294 -7.75 2.00 14.58
C SER A 294 -7.96 3.50 14.37
N TYR A 295 -6.95 4.31 14.67
CA TYR A 295 -6.99 5.75 14.41
C TYR A 295 -7.08 6.04 12.90
N ILE A 296 -6.23 5.43 12.07
CA ILE A 296 -6.32 5.66 10.62
C ILE A 296 -7.55 4.99 10.00
N ASP A 297 -8.02 3.87 10.54
CA ASP A 297 -9.29 3.27 10.13
C ASP A 297 -10.44 4.27 10.26
N ALA A 298 -10.53 4.97 11.40
CA ALA A 298 -11.53 6.02 11.60
C ALA A 298 -11.35 7.21 10.63
N GLN A 299 -10.11 7.62 10.35
CA GLN A 299 -9.85 8.69 9.39
C GLN A 299 -10.21 8.28 7.95
N ILE A 300 -9.91 7.03 7.56
CA ILE A 300 -10.35 6.44 6.30
C ILE A 300 -11.88 6.41 6.24
N GLY A 301 -12.54 6.02 7.32
CA GLY A 301 -14.00 6.02 7.43
C GLY A 301 -14.60 7.38 7.10
N LEU A 302 -14.07 8.46 7.68
CA LEU A 302 -14.54 9.83 7.40
C LEU A 302 -14.41 10.20 5.91
N VAL A 303 -13.33 9.79 5.26
CA VAL A 303 -13.09 10.05 3.81
C VAL A 303 -14.07 9.23 2.96
N LEU A 304 -14.31 7.96 3.30
CA LEU A 304 -15.25 7.08 2.59
C LEU A 304 -16.71 7.56 2.76
N ASP A 305 -17.11 7.94 3.97
CA ASP A 305 -18.44 8.48 4.26
C ASP A 305 -18.70 9.76 3.45
N GLU A 306 -17.68 10.63 3.32
CA GLU A 306 -17.81 11.84 2.49
C GLU A 306 -17.91 11.50 0.99
N LEU A 307 -17.15 10.52 0.50
CA LEU A 307 -17.25 10.03 -0.88
C LEU A 307 -18.69 9.54 -1.19
N GLU A 308 -19.28 8.79 -0.27
CA GLU A 308 -20.67 8.30 -0.37
C GLU A 308 -21.66 9.46 -0.31
N ARG A 309 -21.52 10.37 0.68
CA ARG A 309 -22.38 11.55 0.86
C ARG A 309 -22.45 12.45 -0.37
N LEU A 310 -21.33 12.56 -1.09
CA LEU A 310 -21.23 13.33 -2.33
C LEU A 310 -21.81 12.60 -3.55
N GLY A 311 -22.24 11.34 -3.41
CA GLY A 311 -22.71 10.51 -4.52
C GLY A 311 -21.61 10.18 -5.53
N LEU A 312 -20.37 10.10 -5.08
CA LEU A 312 -19.20 9.79 -5.91
C LEU A 312 -18.80 8.32 -5.86
N ALA A 313 -19.33 7.55 -4.90
CA ALA A 313 -18.92 6.18 -4.65
C ALA A 313 -19.09 5.28 -5.89
N GLU A 314 -20.21 5.39 -6.64
CA GLU A 314 -20.49 4.55 -7.80
C GLU A 314 -19.72 4.95 -9.08
N SER A 315 -18.92 6.02 -9.01
CA SER A 315 -18.02 6.45 -10.08
C SER A 315 -16.55 6.48 -9.68
N THR A 316 -16.20 5.93 -8.51
CA THR A 316 -14.86 6.01 -7.96
C THR A 316 -14.32 4.63 -7.59
N ILE A 317 -13.15 4.28 -8.13
CA ILE A 317 -12.36 3.13 -7.69
C ILE A 317 -11.66 3.54 -6.38
N VAL A 318 -11.79 2.72 -5.34
CA VAL A 318 -11.09 2.94 -4.07
C VAL A 318 -10.01 1.88 -3.92
N VAL A 319 -8.78 2.33 -3.67
CA VAL A 319 -7.63 1.48 -3.37
C VAL A 319 -7.16 1.80 -1.97
N ILE A 320 -7.05 0.80 -1.09
CA ILE A 320 -6.42 0.91 0.23
C ILE A 320 -5.26 -0.07 0.29
N LEU A 321 -4.07 0.42 0.66
CA LEU A 321 -2.90 -0.42 0.83
C LEU A 321 -1.95 0.09 1.92
N GLY A 322 -1.12 -0.83 2.47
CA GLY A 322 0.13 -0.48 3.16
C GLY A 322 1.28 -0.37 2.14
N ASP A 323 2.30 0.42 2.41
CA ASP A 323 3.45 0.53 1.49
C ASP A 323 4.42 -0.66 1.60
N HIS A 324 4.43 -1.35 2.72
CA HIS A 324 5.09 -2.65 3.00
C HIS A 324 4.54 -3.21 4.32
N GLY A 325 5.03 -4.36 4.76
CA GLY A 325 4.66 -4.98 6.02
C GLY A 325 5.50 -4.49 7.21
N TRP A 326 5.29 -5.13 8.37
CA TRP A 326 5.94 -4.80 9.64
C TRP A 326 5.94 -6.00 10.59
N HIS A 327 7.05 -6.28 11.28
CA HIS A 327 7.10 -7.26 12.36
C HIS A 327 6.66 -6.64 13.70
N LEU A 328 5.89 -7.40 14.46
CA LEU A 328 5.38 -7.04 15.80
C LEU A 328 5.85 -8.05 16.87
N GLY A 329 7.11 -8.51 16.77
CA GLY A 329 7.70 -9.46 17.70
C GLY A 329 7.93 -10.84 17.11
N GLU A 330 7.34 -11.19 15.98
CA GLU A 330 7.59 -12.45 15.31
C GLU A 330 9.09 -12.59 14.99
N HIS A 331 9.63 -13.77 15.20
CA HIS A 331 11.06 -14.08 15.05
C HIS A 331 12.01 -13.23 15.93
N GLY A 332 11.46 -12.56 16.95
CA GLY A 332 12.17 -11.56 17.74
C GLY A 332 12.45 -10.28 16.96
N PHE A 333 11.79 -10.05 15.81
CA PHE A 333 11.97 -8.87 14.96
C PHE A 333 10.90 -7.81 15.24
N TRP A 334 11.31 -6.55 15.04
CA TRP A 334 10.45 -5.37 15.08
C TRP A 334 10.78 -4.50 13.89
N GLY A 335 9.73 -4.12 13.15
CA GLY A 335 9.88 -3.32 11.95
C GLY A 335 9.98 -4.12 10.67
N LYS A 336 10.54 -3.52 9.66
CA LYS A 336 10.70 -3.97 8.27
C LYS A 336 12.16 -4.33 7.97
N HIS A 337 12.61 -4.19 6.76
CA HIS A 337 13.99 -4.30 6.32
C HIS A 337 14.54 -5.73 6.27
N ASN A 338 13.69 -6.69 5.90
CA ASN A 338 14.10 -8.06 5.57
C ASN A 338 13.14 -8.68 4.54
N LEU A 339 13.44 -9.90 4.08
CA LEU A 339 12.67 -10.57 3.03
C LEU A 339 11.65 -11.59 3.57
N MET A 340 11.33 -11.55 4.86
CA MET A 340 10.31 -12.42 5.44
C MET A 340 8.90 -11.86 5.20
N ASN A 341 7.92 -12.73 5.26
CA ASN A 341 6.52 -12.42 4.91
C ASN A 341 5.96 -11.22 5.65
N HIS A 342 6.24 -11.08 6.97
CA HIS A 342 5.74 -9.95 7.77
C HIS A 342 6.29 -8.59 7.32
N ALA A 343 7.47 -8.53 6.69
CA ALA A 343 8.04 -7.30 6.17
C ALA A 343 7.60 -6.99 4.73
N THR A 344 7.29 -8.02 3.94
CA THR A 344 7.06 -7.88 2.50
C THR A 344 5.59 -7.92 2.09
N ARG A 345 4.74 -8.61 2.86
CA ARG A 345 3.30 -8.68 2.64
C ARG A 345 2.61 -7.46 3.28
N ALA A 346 1.78 -6.78 2.51
CA ALA A 346 0.99 -5.67 3.00
C ALA A 346 -0.48 -5.79 2.52
N PRO A 347 -1.45 -5.13 3.18
CA PRO A 347 -2.82 -5.15 2.73
C PRO A 347 -2.94 -4.48 1.37
N LEU A 348 -3.79 -5.02 0.53
CA LEU A 348 -4.29 -4.43 -0.70
C LEU A 348 -5.78 -4.75 -0.81
N ILE A 349 -6.60 -3.71 -0.79
CA ILE A 349 -8.06 -3.78 -0.87
C ILE A 349 -8.49 -2.88 -2.01
N VAL A 350 -9.22 -3.42 -2.99
CA VAL A 350 -9.64 -2.66 -4.17
C VAL A 350 -11.13 -2.80 -4.37
N ARG A 351 -11.87 -1.70 -4.20
CA ARG A 351 -13.28 -1.59 -4.54
C ARG A 351 -13.41 -1.00 -5.94
N VAL A 352 -14.00 -1.76 -6.85
CA VAL A 352 -14.38 -1.29 -8.16
C VAL A 352 -15.92 -1.24 -8.22
N PRO A 353 -16.56 -0.11 -8.55
CA PRO A 353 -17.99 -0.03 -8.65
C PRO A 353 -18.57 -1.12 -9.55
N HIS A 354 -19.68 -1.74 -9.10
CA HIS A 354 -20.37 -2.84 -9.78
C HIS A 354 -19.60 -4.16 -9.89
N CYS A 355 -18.42 -4.29 -9.24
CA CYS A 355 -17.74 -5.57 -9.07
C CYS A 355 -18.16 -6.20 -7.73
N LYS A 356 -18.27 -7.53 -7.71
CA LYS A 356 -18.79 -8.26 -6.54
C LYS A 356 -17.84 -8.21 -5.33
N GLY A 357 -16.54 -8.08 -5.59
CA GLY A 357 -15.53 -8.24 -4.55
C GLY A 357 -15.35 -9.69 -4.07
N GLY A 358 -14.58 -9.86 -3.01
CA GLY A 358 -14.29 -11.14 -2.37
C GLY A 358 -12.84 -11.28 -1.94
N LYS A 359 -12.48 -12.40 -1.30
CA LYS A 359 -11.09 -12.71 -0.93
C LYS A 359 -10.37 -13.35 -2.11
N ALA A 360 -9.27 -12.75 -2.56
CA ALA A 360 -8.46 -13.24 -3.66
C ALA A 360 -7.16 -13.88 -3.12
N GLY A 361 -6.96 -15.19 -3.41
CA GLY A 361 -5.78 -15.94 -2.98
C GLY A 361 -4.57 -15.80 -3.90
N GLY A 362 -4.76 -15.31 -5.14
CA GLY A 362 -3.68 -15.16 -6.11
C GLY A 362 -2.62 -14.15 -5.69
N VAL A 363 -1.38 -14.41 -6.10
CA VAL A 363 -0.24 -13.52 -5.82
C VAL A 363 -0.30 -12.28 -6.70
N VAL A 364 -0.15 -11.11 -6.08
CA VAL A 364 -0.01 -9.81 -6.76
C VAL A 364 1.13 -8.99 -6.16
N GLU A 365 1.66 -8.07 -6.94
CA GLU A 365 2.75 -7.18 -6.54
C GLU A 365 2.34 -5.72 -6.70
N PHE A 366 2.98 -4.83 -5.98
CA PHE A 366 2.64 -3.40 -6.06
C PHE A 366 2.93 -2.77 -7.42
N VAL A 367 3.89 -3.28 -8.17
CA VAL A 367 4.09 -2.86 -9.58
C VAL A 367 2.91 -3.21 -10.49
N ASP A 368 1.99 -4.10 -10.07
CA ASP A 368 0.81 -4.50 -10.82
C ASP A 368 -0.34 -3.47 -10.71
N ILE A 369 -0.30 -2.60 -9.70
CA ILE A 369 -1.33 -1.60 -9.43
C ILE A 369 -1.41 -0.59 -10.58
N TYR A 370 -0.27 -0.14 -11.10
CA TYR A 370 -0.24 0.85 -12.16
C TYR A 370 -0.95 0.36 -13.44
N PRO A 371 -0.56 -0.77 -14.07
CA PRO A 371 -1.27 -1.27 -15.25
C PRO A 371 -2.75 -1.57 -14.97
N THR A 372 -3.10 -2.00 -13.77
CA THR A 372 -4.48 -2.28 -13.38
C THR A 372 -5.35 -1.03 -13.37
N LEU A 373 -4.89 0.05 -12.73
CA LEU A 373 -5.64 1.30 -12.69
C LEU A 373 -5.75 1.93 -14.08
N CYS A 374 -4.72 1.83 -14.91
CA CYS A 374 -4.78 2.26 -16.30
C CYS A 374 -5.85 1.49 -17.09
N GLU A 375 -5.90 0.16 -16.95
CA GLU A 375 -6.89 -0.67 -17.63
C GLU A 375 -8.33 -0.34 -17.18
N LEU A 376 -8.56 -0.26 -15.86
CA LEU A 376 -9.88 0.07 -15.30
C LEU A 376 -10.38 1.45 -15.74
N CYS A 377 -9.50 2.43 -15.79
CA CYS A 377 -9.81 3.81 -16.16
C CYS A 377 -9.66 4.10 -17.67
N LYS A 378 -9.30 3.10 -18.49
CA LYS A 378 -9.03 3.23 -19.93
C LYS A 378 -8.00 4.32 -20.23
N VAL A 379 -6.98 4.42 -19.39
CA VAL A 379 -5.83 5.29 -19.56
C VAL A 379 -4.74 4.52 -20.29
N PRO A 380 -4.17 5.04 -21.39
CA PRO A 380 -3.07 4.38 -22.09
C PRO A 380 -1.86 4.19 -21.16
N VAL A 381 -1.28 3.00 -21.16
CA VAL A 381 -0.06 2.72 -20.40
C VAL A 381 1.17 3.32 -21.11
N PRO A 382 2.20 3.77 -20.39
CA PRO A 382 3.46 4.21 -21.00
C PRO A 382 4.17 3.03 -21.68
N GLU A 383 4.52 3.21 -22.95
CA GLU A 383 5.12 2.17 -23.77
C GLU A 383 6.49 1.73 -23.20
N GLY A 384 6.71 0.42 -23.10
CA GLY A 384 7.98 -0.17 -22.68
C GLY A 384 8.38 0.01 -21.22
N GLN A 385 7.62 0.79 -20.43
CA GLN A 385 7.99 1.11 -19.04
C GLN A 385 7.49 0.07 -18.02
N LEU A 386 6.20 -0.28 -18.05
CA LEU A 386 5.59 -1.06 -16.98
C LEU A 386 6.12 -2.50 -16.94
N GLN A 387 6.47 -2.96 -15.77
CA GLN A 387 7.00 -4.30 -15.51
C GLN A 387 6.01 -5.20 -14.78
N GLY A 388 4.93 -4.62 -14.21
CA GLY A 388 3.83 -5.33 -13.59
C GLY A 388 2.82 -5.88 -14.60
N LYS A 389 1.86 -6.67 -14.11
CA LYS A 389 0.73 -7.21 -14.87
C LYS A 389 -0.58 -6.72 -14.27
N SER A 390 -1.54 -6.32 -15.10
CA SER A 390 -2.87 -5.97 -14.62
C SER A 390 -3.54 -7.15 -13.92
N PHE A 391 -4.10 -6.90 -12.73
CA PHE A 391 -4.91 -7.87 -12.00
C PHE A 391 -6.43 -7.67 -12.19
N VAL A 392 -6.85 -6.96 -13.22
CA VAL A 392 -8.29 -6.85 -13.57
C VAL A 392 -8.98 -8.21 -13.66
N PRO A 393 -8.35 -9.28 -14.20
CA PRO A 393 -8.96 -10.61 -14.19
C PRO A 393 -9.32 -11.11 -12.78
N ILE A 394 -8.52 -10.79 -11.75
CA ILE A 394 -8.78 -11.15 -10.35
C ILE A 394 -9.94 -10.33 -9.78
N LEU A 395 -10.06 -9.06 -10.16
CA LEU A 395 -11.18 -8.20 -9.73
C LEU A 395 -12.53 -8.66 -10.29
N GLN A 396 -12.51 -9.34 -11.43
CA GLN A 396 -13.69 -9.94 -12.07
C GLN A 396 -14.02 -11.32 -11.49
N ASP A 397 -13.01 -12.08 -11.12
CA ASP A 397 -13.11 -13.44 -10.57
C ASP A 397 -11.93 -13.70 -9.62
N SER A 398 -12.20 -13.72 -8.31
CA SER A 398 -11.18 -13.83 -7.25
C SER A 398 -10.37 -15.15 -7.30
N GLU A 399 -10.85 -16.16 -8.02
CA GLU A 399 -10.15 -17.43 -8.22
C GLU A 399 -9.07 -17.37 -9.33
N LYS A 400 -9.07 -16.32 -10.14
CA LYS A 400 -8.06 -16.13 -11.19
C LYS A 400 -6.66 -15.88 -10.62
N ARG A 401 -5.67 -16.24 -11.42
CA ARG A 401 -4.25 -16.05 -11.16
C ARG A 401 -3.63 -15.32 -12.34
N ILE A 402 -2.79 -14.31 -12.07
CA ILE A 402 -2.08 -13.55 -13.14
C ILE A 402 -0.60 -13.90 -13.20
N LYS A 403 -0.06 -14.45 -12.13
CA LYS A 403 1.34 -14.85 -12.00
C LYS A 403 1.52 -15.94 -10.95
N GLU A 404 2.65 -16.63 -10.99
CA GLU A 404 2.99 -17.69 -10.07
C GLU A 404 3.64 -17.18 -8.78
N TYR A 405 4.41 -16.08 -8.87
CA TYR A 405 5.14 -15.53 -7.74
C TYR A 405 5.27 -14.00 -7.79
N ALA A 406 5.44 -13.40 -6.62
CA ALA A 406 5.93 -12.04 -6.42
C ALA A 406 7.45 -12.04 -6.32
N PHE A 407 8.09 -10.97 -6.78
CA PHE A 407 9.53 -10.77 -6.68
C PHE A 407 9.87 -9.59 -5.78
N VAL A 408 10.57 -9.86 -4.70
CA VAL A 408 10.92 -8.88 -3.68
C VAL A 408 12.45 -8.86 -3.50
N GLN A 409 13.03 -7.68 -3.32
CA GLN A 409 14.46 -7.59 -3.05
C GLN A 409 14.77 -6.72 -1.83
N TRP A 410 15.90 -7.01 -1.19
CA TRP A 410 16.46 -6.19 -0.12
C TRP A 410 17.96 -6.46 0.06
N GLN A 411 18.79 -5.41 -0.05
CA GLN A 411 20.24 -5.44 0.24
C GLN A 411 20.98 -6.65 -0.37
N GLY A 412 20.87 -6.83 -1.68
CA GLY A 412 21.50 -7.94 -2.40
C GLY A 412 20.84 -9.30 -2.19
N GLY A 413 19.73 -9.34 -1.46
CA GLY A 413 18.84 -10.48 -1.34
C GLY A 413 17.69 -10.36 -2.33
N TYR A 414 17.29 -11.50 -2.90
CA TYR A 414 16.20 -11.61 -3.87
C TYR A 414 15.29 -12.75 -3.45
N ASN A 415 14.01 -12.47 -3.33
CA ASN A 415 12.99 -13.43 -2.90
C ASN A 415 11.91 -13.58 -3.96
N ILE A 416 11.52 -14.81 -4.23
CA ILE A 416 10.25 -15.13 -4.90
C ILE A 416 9.28 -15.70 -3.88
N VAL A 417 8.06 -15.18 -3.89
CA VAL A 417 6.98 -15.62 -2.98
C VAL A 417 5.80 -16.09 -3.82
N SER A 418 5.58 -17.41 -3.80
CA SER A 418 4.41 -18.06 -4.40
C SER A 418 3.32 -18.33 -3.35
N GLU A 419 2.21 -18.91 -3.77
CA GLU A 419 1.19 -19.39 -2.83
C GLU A 419 1.75 -20.46 -1.87
N ARG A 420 2.73 -21.25 -2.31
CA ARG A 420 3.31 -22.35 -1.52
C ARG A 420 4.68 -21.99 -0.92
N TYR A 421 5.58 -21.40 -1.68
CA TYR A 421 6.96 -21.19 -1.25
C TYR A 421 7.32 -19.72 -1.11
N SER A 422 8.14 -19.41 -0.09
CA SER A 422 8.95 -18.19 -0.01
C SER A 422 10.41 -18.60 -0.09
N SER A 423 11.13 -18.20 -1.15
CA SER A 423 12.51 -18.61 -1.40
C SER A 423 13.39 -17.43 -1.73
N ALA A 424 14.42 -17.19 -0.91
CA ALA A 424 15.36 -16.09 -1.11
C ALA A 424 16.80 -16.54 -1.18
N ILE A 425 17.59 -15.85 -2.01
CA ILE A 425 19.04 -15.95 -2.06
C ILE A 425 19.68 -14.57 -1.87
N TRP A 426 20.82 -14.53 -1.23
CA TRP A 426 21.70 -13.35 -1.16
C TRP A 426 22.92 -13.58 -2.01
N LEU A 427 23.26 -12.61 -2.86
CA LEU A 427 24.37 -12.70 -3.80
C LEU A 427 25.50 -11.74 -3.43
N LYS A 428 26.74 -12.20 -3.59
CA LYS A 428 27.95 -11.39 -3.64
C LYS A 428 28.68 -11.72 -4.93
N GLY A 429 28.54 -10.86 -5.94
CA GLY A 429 28.80 -11.25 -7.33
C GLY A 429 27.90 -12.42 -7.71
N ASP A 430 28.45 -13.47 -8.30
CA ASP A 430 27.70 -14.68 -8.70
C ASP A 430 27.55 -15.70 -7.57
N SER A 431 28.27 -15.49 -6.45
CA SER A 431 28.28 -16.45 -5.34
C SER A 431 27.07 -16.24 -4.41
N VAL A 432 26.38 -17.34 -4.06
CA VAL A 432 25.30 -17.33 -3.07
C VAL A 432 25.91 -17.36 -1.66
N VAL A 433 25.68 -16.31 -0.89
CA VAL A 433 26.19 -16.13 0.48
C VAL A 433 25.13 -16.33 1.57
N GLY A 434 23.88 -16.55 1.18
CA GLY A 434 22.77 -16.85 2.08
C GLY A 434 21.61 -17.44 1.31
N ARG A 435 20.86 -18.36 1.94
CA ARG A 435 19.65 -19.00 1.39
C ARG A 435 18.57 -19.07 2.44
N MET A 436 17.33 -18.92 2.01
CA MET A 436 16.15 -19.04 2.85
C MET A 436 15.02 -19.64 2.03
N VAL A 437 14.41 -20.69 2.52
CA VAL A 437 13.25 -21.35 1.89
C VAL A 437 12.24 -21.75 2.96
N PHE A 438 11.00 -21.32 2.82
CA PHE A 438 9.88 -21.72 3.66
C PHE A 438 8.78 -22.35 2.82
N ASP A 439 8.23 -23.49 3.29
CA ASP A 439 7.01 -24.07 2.73
C ASP A 439 5.81 -23.50 3.49
N ARG A 440 5.14 -22.55 2.89
CA ARG A 440 4.03 -21.78 3.48
C ARG A 440 2.75 -22.61 3.70
N GLN A 441 2.66 -23.81 3.14
CA GLN A 441 1.55 -24.73 3.43
C GLN A 441 1.73 -25.43 4.78
N SER A 442 2.96 -25.80 5.12
CA SER A 442 3.30 -26.50 6.36
C SER A 442 3.81 -25.57 7.46
N ASP A 443 4.36 -24.41 7.10
CA ASP A 443 4.94 -23.40 8.01
C ASP A 443 4.58 -21.98 7.56
N VAL A 444 3.30 -21.61 7.74
CA VAL A 444 2.79 -20.26 7.42
C VAL A 444 3.55 -19.17 8.16
N ALA A 445 4.07 -19.48 9.35
CA ALA A 445 4.76 -18.56 10.23
C ALA A 445 6.27 -18.42 9.95
N GLU A 446 6.79 -19.14 8.94
CA GLU A 446 8.22 -19.08 8.53
C GLU A 446 9.21 -19.38 9.68
N ASN A 447 8.93 -20.44 10.49
CA ASN A 447 9.71 -20.80 11.68
C ASN A 447 10.92 -21.67 11.38
N GLU A 448 10.93 -22.39 10.24
CA GLU A 448 11.97 -23.35 9.90
C GLU A 448 12.45 -23.20 8.46
N ASN A 449 13.66 -22.70 8.27
CA ASN A 449 14.30 -22.63 6.96
C ASN A 449 14.59 -24.04 6.41
N LYS A 450 13.95 -24.41 5.30
CA LYS A 450 14.02 -25.73 4.66
C LYS A 450 15.20 -25.88 3.68
N VAL A 451 16.15 -24.95 3.67
CA VAL A 451 17.29 -24.96 2.72
C VAL A 451 18.10 -26.26 2.71
N GLY A 452 18.14 -27.00 3.81
CA GLY A 452 18.81 -28.28 3.94
C GLY A 452 17.92 -29.52 3.71
N SER A 453 16.67 -29.34 3.30
CA SER A 453 15.73 -30.44 3.08
C SER A 453 16.10 -31.24 1.82
N VAL A 454 16.38 -32.52 1.98
CA VAL A 454 16.68 -33.43 0.86
C VAL A 454 15.42 -33.62 -0.01
N SER A 455 14.24 -33.71 0.61
CA SER A 455 12.97 -33.89 -0.08
C SER A 455 12.54 -32.69 -0.92
N LEU A 456 13.12 -31.51 -0.70
CA LEU A 456 12.82 -30.28 -1.45
C LEU A 456 14.02 -29.80 -2.30
N SER A 457 15.01 -30.66 -2.51
CA SER A 457 16.27 -30.24 -3.17
C SER A 457 16.09 -29.79 -4.62
N GLU A 458 15.21 -30.41 -5.37
CA GLU A 458 14.92 -30.04 -6.77
C GLU A 458 14.08 -28.77 -6.85
N GLU A 459 13.04 -28.65 -6.01
CA GLU A 459 12.23 -27.44 -5.92
C GLU A 459 13.08 -26.21 -5.51
N ILE A 460 14.00 -26.39 -4.57
CA ILE A 460 14.92 -25.31 -4.14
C ILE A 460 15.81 -24.86 -5.29
N LYS A 461 16.35 -25.78 -6.08
CA LYS A 461 17.15 -25.45 -7.27
C LYS A 461 16.34 -24.71 -8.33
N GLU A 462 15.12 -25.17 -8.59
CA GLU A 462 14.23 -24.51 -9.54
C GLU A 462 13.90 -23.08 -9.09
N LEU A 463 13.52 -22.90 -7.82
CA LEU A 463 13.24 -21.58 -7.25
C LEU A 463 14.46 -20.65 -7.33
N GLU A 464 15.68 -21.13 -7.04
CA GLU A 464 16.92 -20.37 -7.19
C GLU A 464 17.18 -19.97 -8.65
N THR A 465 16.90 -20.88 -9.58
CA THR A 465 17.03 -20.61 -11.02
C THR A 465 16.07 -19.51 -11.47
N GLN A 466 14.82 -19.57 -11.04
CA GLN A 466 13.82 -18.55 -11.34
C GLN A 466 14.21 -17.16 -10.77
N ILE A 467 14.76 -17.10 -9.56
CA ILE A 467 15.28 -15.86 -8.97
C ILE A 467 16.37 -15.27 -9.86
N ARG A 468 17.34 -16.08 -10.29
CA ARG A 468 18.45 -15.62 -11.14
C ARG A 468 17.99 -15.12 -12.51
N ILE A 469 17.06 -15.85 -13.13
CA ILE A 469 16.45 -15.44 -14.40
C ILE A 469 15.74 -14.08 -14.25
N LYS A 470 14.91 -13.93 -13.21
CA LYS A 470 14.18 -12.69 -12.96
C LYS A 470 15.14 -11.51 -12.70
N LYS A 471 16.17 -11.71 -11.87
CA LYS A 471 17.22 -10.72 -11.63
C LYS A 471 17.87 -10.24 -12.94
N LEU A 472 18.32 -11.17 -13.80
CA LEU A 472 18.94 -10.85 -15.08
C LEU A 472 17.99 -10.08 -16.02
N GLN A 473 16.70 -10.41 -16.02
CA GLN A 473 15.70 -9.69 -16.79
C GLN A 473 15.56 -8.22 -16.35
N LEU A 474 15.67 -7.97 -15.04
CA LEU A 474 15.53 -6.62 -14.47
C LEU A 474 16.76 -5.75 -14.72
N GLU A 475 17.96 -6.34 -14.74
CA GLU A 475 19.22 -5.65 -15.06
C GLU A 475 19.30 -5.19 -16.52
N LYS A 476 18.69 -5.94 -17.46
CA LYS A 476 18.73 -5.64 -18.91
C LYS A 476 17.70 -4.60 -19.36
N LYS A 477 16.75 -4.21 -18.55
CA LYS A 477 15.54 -3.49 -19.00
C LYS A 477 15.60 -1.96 -18.85
N PHE A 478 16.61 -1.40 -18.19
CA PHE A 478 16.79 0.06 -17.99
C PHE A 478 18.25 0.48 -18.06
#